data_254fb753c6e52c0b391ae43895e10bc6
#
_entry.id   254fb753c6e52c0b391ae43895e10bc6
#
_cell.length_a   1.000
_cell.length_b   1.000
_cell.length_c   1.000
_cell.angle_alpha   90.00
_cell.angle_beta   90.00
_cell.angle_gamma   90.00
#
_symmetry.space_group_name_H-M   'P 1'
#
loop_
_entity.id
_entity.type
_entity.pdbx_description
1 polymer ?
#
loop_
_entity_poly.entity_id
_entity_poly.type
_entity_poly.pdbx_seq_one_letter_code
_entity_poly.pdbx_strand_id
1 'polypeptide(L)'
;MTKRVGLIVGREWSFPPKFIEEVNRRDAGVVAEMVSIGAVRMDQPCPWDVIVDRISHEVPFYRTYLKQCVLEGVAVVNNPFMWTADDKFFGAGLITKLGVASPKTYALPNKEYVKG
;
A
#
# COMPACT_ATOMS: atom_id res chain seq x y z
N MET A 1 0.89 -10.27 24.33
CA MET A 1 0.27 -9.08 23.75
C MET A 1 -0.15 -9.38 22.32
N THR A 2 -1.38 -9.16 21.97
CA THR A 2 -1.89 -9.44 20.63
C THR A 2 -1.48 -8.34 19.66
N LYS A 3 -0.89 -8.72 18.53
CA LYS A 3 -0.57 -7.81 17.42
C LYS A 3 -1.73 -7.77 16.44
N ARG A 4 -1.98 -6.60 15.86
CA ARG A 4 -3.08 -6.40 14.93
C ARG A 4 -2.56 -6.09 13.53
N VAL A 5 -3.05 -6.86 12.56
CA VAL A 5 -2.75 -6.69 11.14
C VAL A 5 -4.02 -6.25 10.42
N GLY A 6 -3.98 -5.09 9.80
CA GLY A 6 -5.08 -4.59 8.99
C GLY A 6 -4.81 -4.80 7.51
N LEU A 7 -5.83 -5.19 6.73
CA LEU A 7 -5.77 -5.25 5.27
C LEU A 7 -6.65 -4.17 4.67
N ILE A 8 -6.05 -3.29 3.87
CA ILE A 8 -6.78 -2.33 3.03
C ILE A 8 -6.87 -2.91 1.64
N VAL A 9 -8.10 -3.21 1.21
CA VAL A 9 -8.35 -3.90 -0.05
C VAL A 9 -9.43 -3.20 -0.86
N GLY A 10 -9.40 -3.41 -2.18
CA GLY A 10 -10.45 -2.99 -3.09
C GLY A 10 -11.44 -4.13 -3.36
N ARG A 11 -11.66 -4.40 -4.64
CA ARG A 11 -12.57 -5.46 -5.10
C ARG A 11 -11.87 -6.81 -5.25
N GLU A 12 -11.02 -7.15 -4.32
CA GLU A 12 -10.26 -8.40 -4.34
C GLU A 12 -10.90 -9.41 -3.38
N TRP A 13 -11.25 -10.58 -3.88
CA TRP A 13 -12.01 -11.57 -3.13
C TRP A 13 -11.27 -12.88 -2.85
N SER A 14 -10.08 -13.06 -3.44
CA SER A 14 -9.31 -14.30 -3.30
C SER A 14 -8.32 -14.24 -2.13
N PHE A 15 -7.30 -13.41 -2.25
CA PHE A 15 -6.20 -13.35 -1.28
C PHE A 15 -6.63 -12.80 0.08
N PRO A 16 -7.32 -11.63 0.21
CA PRO A 16 -7.51 -11.03 1.52
C PRO A 16 -8.31 -11.90 2.49
N PRO A 17 -9.46 -12.50 2.11
CA PRO A 17 -10.19 -13.37 3.03
C PRO A 17 -9.38 -14.59 3.45
N LYS A 18 -8.65 -15.20 2.54
CA LYS A 18 -7.81 -16.37 2.83
C LYS A 18 -6.64 -16.03 3.75
N PHE A 19 -6.04 -14.87 3.55
CA PHE A 19 -4.96 -14.38 4.41
C PHE A 19 -5.48 -14.19 5.85
N ILE A 20 -6.61 -13.51 6.00
CA ILE A 20 -7.24 -13.26 7.31
C ILE A 20 -7.58 -14.58 8.00
N GLU A 21 -8.23 -15.49 7.29
CA GLU A 21 -8.57 -16.81 7.79
C GLU A 21 -7.34 -17.58 8.29
N GLU A 22 -6.27 -17.61 7.49
CA GLU A 22 -5.05 -18.35 7.83
C GLU A 22 -4.32 -17.74 9.01
N VAL A 23 -4.19 -16.39 9.06
CA VAL A 23 -3.53 -15.72 10.19
C VAL A 23 -4.29 -16.02 11.49
N ASN A 24 -5.61 -15.87 11.46
CA ASN A 24 -6.44 -16.06 12.67
C ASN A 24 -6.49 -17.54 13.09
N ARG A 25 -6.47 -18.46 12.13
CA ARG A 25 -6.43 -19.91 12.40
C ARG A 25 -5.18 -20.34 13.16
N ARG A 26 -4.04 -19.68 12.90
CA ARG A 26 -2.76 -20.02 13.55
C ARG A 26 -2.72 -19.71 15.04
N ASP A 27 -3.58 -18.81 15.49
CA ASP A 27 -3.67 -18.40 16.92
C ASP A 27 -2.28 -18.13 17.55
N ALA A 28 -1.47 -17.36 16.84
CA ALA A 28 -0.06 -17.12 17.18
C ALA A 28 0.15 -15.73 17.82
N GLY A 29 -0.85 -15.19 18.49
CA GLY A 29 -0.79 -13.85 19.07
C GLY A 29 -0.93 -12.72 18.06
N VAL A 30 -1.44 -13.02 16.85
CA VAL A 30 -1.69 -12.08 15.78
C VAL A 30 -3.13 -12.21 15.31
N VAL A 31 -3.80 -11.08 15.16
CA VAL A 31 -5.16 -11.01 14.61
C VAL A 31 -5.15 -10.18 13.35
N ALA A 32 -5.73 -10.71 12.28
CA ALA A 32 -5.87 -10.02 11.00
C ALA A 32 -7.35 -9.69 10.73
N GLU A 33 -7.60 -8.49 10.21
CA GLU A 33 -8.96 -8.03 9.88
C GLU A 33 -8.94 -6.99 8.76
N MET A 34 -10.07 -6.79 8.12
CA MET A 34 -10.22 -5.74 7.12
C MET A 34 -10.20 -4.36 7.78
N VAL A 35 -9.52 -3.40 7.14
CA VAL A 35 -9.53 -2.01 7.56
C VAL A 35 -10.70 -1.29 6.88
N SER A 36 -11.53 -0.65 7.67
CA SER A 36 -12.55 0.27 7.18
C SER A 36 -12.13 1.69 7.49
N ILE A 37 -12.07 2.54 6.48
CA ILE A 37 -11.60 3.92 6.61
C ILE A 37 -12.77 4.86 6.38
N GLY A 38 -13.09 5.65 7.40
CA GLY A 38 -13.99 6.79 7.30
C GLY A 38 -13.22 8.10 7.19
N ALA A 39 -13.74 9.15 7.83
CA ALA A 39 -13.00 10.41 7.95
C ALA A 39 -11.72 10.20 8.78
N VAL A 40 -10.63 10.77 8.32
CA VAL A 40 -9.32 10.62 8.96
C VAL A 40 -9.01 11.88 9.77
N ARG A 41 -8.73 11.70 11.05
CA ARG A 41 -8.25 12.79 11.93
C ARG A 41 -6.76 12.58 12.20
N MET A 42 -6.02 13.67 12.13
CA MET A 42 -4.57 13.65 12.34
C MET A 42 -4.16 13.20 13.75
N ASP A 43 -4.97 13.49 14.74
CA ASP A 43 -4.71 13.18 16.14
C ASP A 43 -5.31 11.84 16.61
N GLN A 44 -5.92 11.11 15.70
CA GLN A 44 -6.51 9.81 16.01
C GLN A 44 -5.45 8.71 15.91
N PRO A 45 -5.21 7.95 16.98
CA PRO A 45 -4.25 6.85 16.94
C PRO A 45 -4.61 5.79 15.90
N CYS A 46 -3.62 5.25 15.24
CA CYS A 46 -3.77 4.14 14.32
C CYS A 46 -3.77 2.82 15.13
N PRO A 47 -4.86 2.01 15.08
CA PRO A 47 -4.98 0.83 15.93
C PRO A 47 -4.21 -0.40 15.46
N TRP A 48 -3.40 -0.26 14.41
CA TRP A 48 -2.72 -1.37 13.74
C TRP A 48 -1.25 -1.39 14.07
N ASP A 49 -0.67 -2.59 14.18
CA ASP A 49 0.78 -2.78 14.22
C ASP A 49 1.35 -2.88 12.81
N VAL A 50 0.61 -3.55 11.91
CA VAL A 50 0.96 -3.69 10.50
C VAL A 50 -0.28 -3.47 9.64
N ILE A 51 -0.12 -2.80 8.51
CA ILE A 51 -1.15 -2.71 7.48
C ILE A 51 -0.60 -3.28 6.18
N VAL A 52 -1.37 -4.18 5.57
CA VAL A 52 -1.12 -4.67 4.22
C VAL A 52 -2.00 -3.88 3.25
N ASP A 53 -1.36 -3.11 2.39
CA ASP A 53 -2.03 -2.25 1.43
C ASP A 53 -2.14 -2.95 0.07
N ARG A 54 -3.38 -3.07 -0.42
CA ARG A 54 -3.71 -3.71 -1.69
C ARG A 54 -4.43 -2.78 -2.67
N ILE A 55 -4.65 -1.50 -2.31
CA ILE A 55 -5.55 -0.64 -3.09
C ILE A 55 -5.13 0.83 -3.17
N SER A 56 -4.22 1.30 -2.33
CA SER A 56 -3.95 2.75 -2.28
C SER A 56 -3.34 3.30 -3.58
N HIS A 57 -2.81 2.44 -4.44
CA HIS A 57 -2.36 2.82 -5.79
C HIS A 57 -3.50 3.37 -6.66
N GLU A 58 -4.75 2.96 -6.38
CA GLU A 58 -5.93 3.43 -7.10
C GLU A 58 -6.70 4.53 -6.34
N VAL A 59 -6.53 4.62 -5.02
CA VAL A 59 -7.32 5.51 -4.17
C VAL A 59 -6.40 6.42 -3.36
N PRO A 60 -6.14 7.65 -3.84
CA PRO A 60 -5.23 8.58 -3.16
C PRO A 60 -5.59 8.90 -1.71
N PHE A 61 -6.88 8.91 -1.38
CA PHE A 61 -7.35 9.14 0.00
C PHE A 61 -6.79 8.07 0.96
N TYR A 62 -6.70 6.82 0.53
CA TYR A 62 -6.14 5.75 1.36
C TYR A 62 -4.65 5.96 1.62
N ARG A 63 -3.91 6.52 0.66
CA ARG A 63 -2.50 6.89 0.89
C ARG A 63 -2.33 7.93 1.98
N THR A 64 -3.25 8.88 2.07
CA THR A 64 -3.25 9.88 3.15
C THR A 64 -3.35 9.21 4.52
N TYR A 65 -4.28 8.27 4.68
CA TYR A 65 -4.41 7.48 5.90
C TYR A 65 -3.16 6.65 6.20
N LEU A 66 -2.63 5.96 5.19
CA LEU A 66 -1.45 5.12 5.36
C LEU A 66 -0.21 5.92 5.76
N LYS A 67 -0.02 7.11 5.20
CA LYS A 67 1.08 7.99 5.59
C LYS A 67 0.94 8.44 7.05
N GLN A 68 -0.26 8.73 7.49
CA GLN A 68 -0.52 9.03 8.89
C GLN A 68 -0.17 7.82 9.78
N CYS A 69 -0.57 6.63 9.39
CA CYS A 69 -0.23 5.41 10.13
C CYS A 69 1.29 5.20 10.23
N VAL A 70 2.03 5.45 9.16
CA VAL A 70 3.51 5.36 9.19
C VAL A 70 4.10 6.35 10.19
N LEU A 71 3.58 7.58 10.25
CA LEU A 71 4.04 8.57 11.26
C LEU A 71 3.76 8.11 12.68
N GLU A 72 2.70 7.34 12.90
CA GLU A 72 2.36 6.74 14.20
C GLU A 72 3.16 5.45 14.50
N GLY A 73 4.07 5.05 13.63
CA GLY A 73 4.93 3.89 13.83
C GLY A 73 4.38 2.57 13.30
N VAL A 74 3.28 2.60 12.54
CA VAL A 74 2.73 1.41 11.92
C VAL A 74 3.57 0.98 10.72
N ALA A 75 3.89 -0.31 10.63
CA ALA A 75 4.54 -0.87 9.46
C ALA A 75 3.52 -1.04 8.33
N VAL A 76 3.77 -0.45 7.18
CA VAL A 76 2.86 -0.56 6.02
C VAL A 76 3.57 -1.28 4.88
N VAL A 77 2.95 -2.33 4.38
CA VAL A 77 3.41 -3.13 3.24
C VAL A 77 2.48 -2.86 2.03
N ASN A 78 2.92 -2.23 0.96
CA ASN A 78 4.19 -1.52 0.81
C ASN A 78 4.11 -0.10 1.40
N ASN A 79 5.23 0.41 1.88
CA ASN A 79 5.27 1.73 2.49
C ASN A 79 4.80 2.82 1.50
N PRO A 80 3.83 3.68 1.88
CA PRO A 80 3.25 4.67 0.96
C PRO A 80 4.23 5.76 0.52
N PHE A 81 5.33 5.96 1.24
CA PHE A 81 6.38 6.91 0.83
C PHE A 81 7.28 6.35 -0.28
N MET A 82 7.14 5.06 -0.61
CA MET A 82 7.94 4.39 -1.64
C MET A 82 7.29 4.38 -3.03
N TRP A 83 6.22 5.13 -3.23
CA TRP A 83 5.46 5.16 -4.50
C TRP A 83 6.32 5.53 -5.71
N THR A 84 7.30 6.40 -5.54
CA THR A 84 8.23 6.76 -6.62
C THR A 84 9.04 5.55 -7.08
N ALA A 85 9.42 4.66 -6.17
CA ALA A 85 10.15 3.44 -6.51
C ALA A 85 9.30 2.43 -7.28
N ASP A 86 7.97 2.49 -7.13
CA ASP A 86 7.04 1.62 -7.84
C ASP A 86 6.74 2.12 -9.27
N ASP A 87 7.13 3.33 -9.62
CA ASP A 87 6.99 3.87 -10.97
C ASP A 87 7.91 3.13 -11.94
N LYS A 88 7.33 2.45 -12.91
CA LYS A 88 8.09 1.60 -13.84
C LYS A 88 9.06 2.37 -14.71
N PHE A 89 8.68 3.56 -15.17
CA PHE A 89 9.55 4.39 -15.97
C PHE A 89 10.73 4.90 -15.15
N PHE A 90 10.46 5.42 -13.96
CA PHE A 90 11.49 5.84 -13.01
C PHE A 90 12.39 4.67 -12.62
N GLY A 91 11.80 3.49 -12.34
CA GLY A 91 12.56 2.28 -12.01
C GLY A 91 13.53 1.88 -13.11
N ALA A 92 13.09 1.90 -14.37
CA ALA A 92 13.95 1.63 -15.53
C ALA A 92 15.11 2.64 -15.63
N GLY A 93 14.83 3.92 -15.40
CA GLY A 93 15.87 4.95 -15.37
C GLY A 93 16.87 4.76 -14.26
N LEU A 94 16.40 4.43 -13.06
CA LEU A 94 17.24 4.20 -11.88
C LEU A 94 18.18 3.01 -12.08
N ILE A 95 17.66 1.86 -12.54
CA ILE A 95 18.51 0.67 -12.76
C ILE A 95 19.52 0.90 -13.88
N THR A 96 19.15 1.65 -14.91
CA THR A 96 20.08 2.04 -15.99
C THR A 96 21.21 2.90 -15.44
N LYS A 97 20.89 3.88 -14.59
CA LYS A 97 21.88 4.74 -13.94
C LYS A 97 22.81 3.94 -13.03
N LEU A 98 22.33 2.88 -12.42
CA LEU A 98 23.13 1.99 -11.55
C LEU A 98 23.96 0.99 -12.36
N GLY A 99 23.93 1.03 -13.68
CA GLY A 99 24.72 0.15 -14.54
C GLY A 99 24.11 -1.21 -14.80
N VAL A 100 22.84 -1.43 -14.43
CA VAL A 100 22.13 -2.68 -14.70
C VAL A 100 21.49 -2.59 -16.08
N ALA A 101 21.66 -3.65 -16.89
CA ALA A 101 21.06 -3.71 -18.23
C ALA A 101 19.54 -3.65 -18.14
N SER A 102 18.94 -2.76 -18.93
CA SER A 102 17.49 -2.54 -18.97
C SER A 102 17.06 -2.31 -20.41
N PRO A 103 15.87 -2.76 -20.81
CA PRO A 103 15.33 -2.42 -22.13
C PRO A 103 15.21 -0.91 -22.33
N LYS A 104 15.34 -0.46 -23.58
CA LYS A 104 15.03 0.93 -23.94
C LYS A 104 13.57 1.20 -23.60
N THR A 105 13.34 2.24 -22.81
CA THR A 105 12.01 2.53 -22.24
C THR A 105 11.59 3.94 -22.61
N TYR A 106 10.34 4.06 -23.04
CA TYR A 106 9.73 5.33 -23.47
C TYR A 106 8.49 5.61 -22.62
N ALA A 107 8.35 6.85 -22.19
CA ALA A 107 7.11 7.34 -21.61
C ALA A 107 6.28 7.97 -22.74
N LEU A 108 5.06 7.46 -22.93
CA LEU A 108 4.14 7.99 -23.93
C LEU A 108 3.08 8.84 -23.23
N PRO A 109 2.70 9.98 -23.82
CA PRO A 109 1.61 10.77 -23.29
C PRO A 109 0.27 10.04 -23.43
N ASN A 110 -0.72 10.47 -22.69
CA ASN A 110 -2.07 9.94 -22.83
C ASN A 110 -2.58 10.12 -24.26
N LYS A 111 -3.30 9.15 -24.75
CA LYS A 111 -3.90 9.18 -26.10
C LYS A 111 -4.85 10.36 -26.27
N GLU A 112 -5.57 10.69 -25.21
CA GLU A 112 -6.51 11.81 -25.16
C GLU A 112 -6.17 12.70 -23.98
N TYR A 113 -6.26 14.00 -24.18
CA TYR A 113 -6.11 14.97 -23.11
C TYR A 113 -7.25 15.98 -23.16
N VAL A 114 -7.70 16.40 -22.00
CA VAL A 114 -8.72 17.45 -21.90
C VAL A 114 -8.00 18.80 -21.99
N LYS A 115 -8.40 19.62 -22.98
CA LYS A 115 -7.94 21.01 -23.01
C LYS A 115 -8.48 21.72 -21.77
N GLY A 116 -7.56 22.18 -20.97
CA GLY A 116 -7.86 23.05 -19.85
C GLY A 116 -8.20 24.46 -20.28
#